data_f942d0ea7a2eacf9969950aff3eb89e6
#
_entry.id   f942d0ea7a2eacf9969950aff3eb89e6
#
_cell.length_a   1.000
_cell.length_b   1.000
_cell.length_c   1.000
_cell.angle_alpha   90.00
_cell.angle_beta   90.00
_cell.angle_gamma   90.00
#
_symmetry.space_group_name_H-M   'P 1'
#
loop_
_entity.id
_entity.type
_entity.pdbx_description
1 polymer ?
#
loop_
_entity_poly.entity_id
_entity_poly.type
_entity_poly.pdbx_seq_one_letter_code
_entity_poly.pdbx_strand_id
1 'polypeptide(L)' 'VDGRTRRLITVIGLALMVAVVIVGSLLTR' A
#
# COMPACT_ATOMS: atom_id res chain seq x y z
N VAL A 1 3.57 7.10 20.29
CA VAL A 1 2.89 6.68 19.07
C VAL A 1 1.67 5.86 19.43
N ASP A 2 0.52 6.30 19.00
CA ASP A 2 -0.73 5.60 19.25
C ASP A 2 -0.83 4.35 18.38
N GLY A 3 -1.58 3.35 18.86
CA GLY A 3 -1.89 2.17 18.07
C GLY A 3 -2.62 2.53 16.76
N ARG A 4 -3.38 3.62 16.81
CA ARG A 4 -4.09 4.13 15.65
C ARG A 4 -3.15 4.62 14.54
N THR A 5 -2.12 5.36 14.92
CA THR A 5 -1.12 5.85 13.97
C THR A 5 -0.35 4.71 13.33
N ARG A 6 0.01 3.72 14.13
CA ARG A 6 0.74 2.55 13.65
C ARG A 6 -0.10 1.78 12.62
N ARG A 7 -1.39 1.64 12.88
CA ARG A 7 -2.30 0.96 11.98
C ARG A 7 -2.43 1.72 10.65
N LEU A 8 -2.50 3.05 10.72
CA LEU A 8 -2.58 3.88 9.51
C LEU A 8 -1.35 3.71 8.64
N ILE A 9 -0.18 3.69 9.25
CA ILE A 9 1.08 3.51 8.51
C ILE A 9 1.09 2.15 7.81
N THR A 10 0.66 1.11 8.50
CA THR A 10 0.62 -0.24 7.93
C THR A 10 -0.37 -0.31 6.77
N VAL A 11 -1.55 0.28 6.93
CA VAL A 11 -2.58 0.28 5.88
C VAL A 11 -2.10 1.05 4.65
N ILE A 12 -1.48 2.21 4.86
CA ILE A 12 -0.97 3.03 3.77
C ILE A 12 0.13 2.28 3.02
N GLY A 13 1.05 1.66 3.73
CA GLY A 13 2.13 0.87 3.13
C GLY A 13 1.58 -0.28 2.29
N LEU A 14 0.60 -0.99 2.84
CA LEU A 14 -0.03 -2.11 2.14
C LEU A 14 -0.77 -1.63 0.88
N ALA A 15 -1.51 -0.53 0.99
CA ALA A 15 -2.24 0.04 -0.12
C ALA A 15 -1.30 0.47 -1.26
N LEU A 16 -0.17 1.09 -0.91
CA LEU A 16 0.83 1.49 -1.88
C LEU A 16 1.42 0.27 -2.59
N MET A 17 1.70 -0.78 -1.85
CA MET A 17 2.24 -2.00 -2.42
C MET A 17 1.29 -2.62 -3.44
N VAL A 18 0.02 -2.72 -3.08
CA VAL A 18 -1.01 -3.25 -3.97
C VAL A 18 -1.15 -2.36 -5.20
N ALA A 19 -1.17 -1.04 -5.02
CA ALA A 19 -1.28 -0.10 -6.13
C ALA A 19 -0.13 -0.26 -7.13
N VAL A 20 1.09 -0.39 -6.63
CA VAL A 20 2.28 -0.56 -7.48
C VAL A 20 2.18 -1.87 -8.27
N VAL A 21 1.74 -2.93 -7.63
CA VAL A 21 1.58 -4.24 -8.29
C VAL A 21 0.53 -4.15 -9.41
N ILE A 22 -0.60 -3.51 -9.14
CA ILE A 22 -1.67 -3.37 -10.12
C ILE A 22 -1.20 -2.54 -11.31
N VAL A 23 -0.60 -1.38 -11.06
CA VAL A 23 -0.11 -0.49 -12.12
C VAL A 23 0.98 -1.20 -12.94
N GLY A 24 1.92 -1.84 -12.28
CA GLY A 24 2.97 -2.58 -12.96
C GLY A 24 2.42 -3.70 -13.84
N SER A 25 1.43 -4.42 -13.34
CA SER A 25 0.78 -5.50 -14.08
C SER A 25 0.10 -4.98 -15.33
N LEU A 26 -0.56 -3.84 -15.24
CA LEU A 26 -1.23 -3.22 -16.39
C LEU A 26 -0.24 -2.73 -17.44
N LEU A 27 0.90 -2.20 -16.99
CA LEU A 27 1.91 -1.68 -17.90
C LEU A 27 2.65 -2.79 -18.66
N THR A 28 2.79 -3.94 -18.05
CA THR A 28 3.49 -5.07 -18.66
C THR A 28 2.57 -6.05 -19.38
N ARG A 29 1.29 -5.79 -19.37
CA ARG A 29 0.29 -6.64 -20.00
C ARG A 29 0.45 -6.74 -21.51
#